data_111de0f077f5d4a078765d8f5d661544
#
_entry.id   111de0f077f5d4a078765d8f5d661544
#
_cell.length_a   1.000
_cell.length_b   1.000
_cell.length_c   1.000
_cell.angle_alpha   90.00
_cell.angle_beta   90.00
_cell.angle_gamma   90.00
#
_symmetry.space_group_name_H-M   'P 1'
#
loop_
_entity.id
_entity.type
_entity.pdbx_description
1 polymer ?
#
loop_
_entity_poly.entity_id
_entity_poly.type
_entity_poly.pdbx_seq_one_letter_code
_entity_poly.pdbx_strand_id
1 'polypeptide(L)'
;MRILLVNKYFYRKGGAETYFFALAEGLRALGHDVAFFSMQHPNNEPSYWSKYFVSEKDYVGKVSAFKQVQEAATLIYSFEAKRKFEALLEEFKPDVIHMNNVHRQLTLSILDAPYLKRHHVPVVYTAHDYILLCPAYTMVNGGGAVCDACLDRHFMHAVSNVCVKGSRAKSALAAMEAEFLKLHHSYDKIDLIIAPSRFMKNKLDEGGFAGKTIAMQNFLTDSQMAMGARVANTHKFDDAQAGARPYVLFFGRLSKEKGILTPVSYTHLTLPTILRV
;
A
#
# COMPACT_ATOMS: atom_id res chain seq x y z
N MET A 1 13.58 -11.83 -17.27
CA MET A 1 13.15 -12.39 -15.97
C MET A 1 11.64 -12.48 -15.95
N ARG A 2 11.09 -13.44 -15.21
CA ARG A 2 9.66 -13.56 -14.93
C ARG A 2 9.37 -12.92 -13.57
N ILE A 3 8.59 -11.84 -13.57
CA ILE A 3 8.33 -11.03 -12.39
C ILE A 3 6.85 -11.11 -12.04
N LEU A 4 6.53 -11.57 -10.83
CA LEU A 4 5.16 -11.62 -10.34
C LEU A 4 4.87 -10.38 -9.49
N LEU A 5 3.98 -9.52 -9.97
CA LEU A 5 3.53 -8.34 -9.25
C LEU A 5 2.26 -8.66 -8.45
N VAL A 6 2.27 -8.32 -7.17
CA VAL A 6 1.15 -8.61 -6.24
C VAL A 6 0.61 -7.33 -5.65
N ASN A 7 -0.68 -7.09 -5.84
CA ASN A 7 -1.41 -5.96 -5.23
C ASN A 7 -2.88 -6.32 -5.02
N LYS A 8 -3.50 -5.84 -3.95
CA LYS A 8 -4.91 -6.17 -3.64
C LYS A 8 -5.92 -5.66 -4.67
N TYR A 9 -5.67 -4.51 -5.31
CA TYR A 9 -6.53 -3.96 -6.35
C TYR A 9 -5.83 -4.03 -7.71
N PHE A 10 -6.56 -4.47 -8.73
CA PHE A 10 -6.08 -4.55 -10.10
C PHE A 10 -6.78 -3.54 -11.02
N TYR A 11 -7.03 -2.35 -10.47
CA TYR A 11 -7.54 -1.17 -11.17
C TYR A 11 -6.99 0.10 -10.55
N ARG A 12 -6.98 1.21 -11.28
CA ARG A 12 -6.41 2.49 -10.84
C ARG A 12 -7.29 3.15 -9.78
N LYS A 13 -7.09 2.80 -8.52
CA LYS A 13 -7.83 3.32 -7.36
C LYS A 13 -7.16 4.51 -6.70
N GLY A 14 -5.84 4.54 -6.70
CA GLY A 14 -5.05 5.55 -6.02
C GLY A 14 -3.58 5.53 -6.41
N GLY A 15 -2.74 6.23 -5.63
CA GLY A 15 -1.31 6.37 -5.93
C GLY A 15 -0.54 5.05 -5.94
N ALA A 16 -0.85 4.13 -5.03
CA ALA A 16 -0.20 2.82 -4.98
C ALA A 16 -0.51 1.98 -6.23
N GLU A 17 -1.73 2.02 -6.73
CA GLU A 17 -2.11 1.33 -7.96
C GLU A 17 -1.52 2.02 -9.20
N THR A 18 -1.42 3.35 -9.20
CA THR A 18 -0.70 4.09 -10.25
C THR A 18 0.76 3.65 -10.33
N TYR A 19 1.44 3.55 -9.18
CA TYR A 19 2.81 3.01 -9.10
C TYR A 19 2.88 1.56 -9.59
N PHE A 20 1.96 0.71 -9.15
CA PHE A 20 1.90 -0.72 -9.52
C PHE A 20 1.80 -0.92 -11.04
N PHE A 21 0.92 -0.19 -11.72
CA PHE A 21 0.79 -0.29 -13.18
C PHE A 21 1.97 0.35 -13.90
N ALA A 22 2.51 1.46 -13.39
CA ALA A 22 3.72 2.07 -13.94
C ALA A 22 4.93 1.13 -13.83
N LEU A 23 5.07 0.41 -12.71
CA LEU A 23 6.10 -0.61 -12.52
C LEU A 23 5.95 -1.75 -13.53
N ALA A 24 4.72 -2.24 -13.75
CA ALA A 24 4.45 -3.28 -14.73
C ALA A 24 4.80 -2.84 -16.16
N GLU A 25 4.44 -1.61 -16.51
CA GLU A 25 4.77 -1.00 -17.81
C GLU A 25 6.30 -0.92 -18.01
N GLY A 26 7.01 -0.36 -17.03
CA GLY A 26 8.47 -0.21 -17.08
C GLY A 26 9.19 -1.55 -17.17
N LEU A 27 8.78 -2.55 -16.38
CA LEU A 27 9.38 -3.89 -16.42
C LEU A 27 9.18 -4.58 -17.77
N ARG A 28 7.99 -4.44 -18.38
CA ARG A 28 7.73 -4.98 -19.73
C ARG A 28 8.54 -4.26 -20.80
N ALA A 29 8.69 -2.94 -20.69
CA ALA A 29 9.53 -2.16 -21.61
C ALA A 29 11.01 -2.58 -21.55
N LEU A 30 11.47 -3.08 -20.38
CA LEU A 30 12.79 -3.66 -20.20
C LEU A 30 12.89 -5.13 -20.65
N GLY A 31 11.84 -5.70 -21.26
CA GLY A 31 11.84 -7.06 -21.78
C GLY A 31 11.61 -8.16 -20.73
N HIS A 32 10.99 -7.83 -19.60
CA HIS A 32 10.61 -8.82 -18.59
C HIS A 32 9.19 -9.34 -18.80
N ASP A 33 8.97 -10.62 -18.49
CA ASP A 33 7.65 -11.21 -18.43
C ASP A 33 6.99 -10.84 -17.09
N VAL A 34 5.79 -10.25 -17.16
CA VAL A 34 5.08 -9.76 -15.95
C VAL A 34 3.74 -10.45 -15.80
N ALA A 35 3.56 -11.15 -14.69
CA ALA A 35 2.29 -11.71 -14.24
C ALA A 35 1.74 -10.91 -13.04
N PHE A 36 0.47 -11.13 -12.73
CA PHE A 36 -0.23 -10.41 -11.67
C PHE A 36 -0.99 -11.35 -10.75
N PHE A 37 -0.99 -11.02 -9.44
CA PHE A 37 -1.87 -11.63 -8.46
C PHE A 37 -2.62 -10.55 -7.70
N SER A 38 -3.95 -10.67 -7.64
CA SER A 38 -4.83 -9.66 -7.06
C SER A 38 -6.13 -10.27 -6.52
N MET A 39 -7.11 -9.44 -6.19
CA MET A 39 -8.49 -9.88 -5.95
C MET A 39 -9.40 -9.59 -7.13
N GLN A 40 -10.51 -10.33 -7.24
CA GLN A 40 -11.57 -10.06 -8.20
C GLN A 40 -12.27 -8.74 -7.83
N HIS A 41 -12.56 -7.94 -8.85
CA HIS A 41 -13.35 -6.72 -8.72
C HIS A 41 -13.92 -6.33 -10.09
N PRO A 42 -15.14 -5.75 -10.18
CA PRO A 42 -15.75 -5.38 -11.47
C PRO A 42 -14.92 -4.40 -12.32
N ASN A 43 -14.12 -3.55 -11.65
CA ASN A 43 -13.30 -2.52 -12.30
C ASN A 43 -11.88 -3.02 -12.69
N ASN A 44 -11.58 -4.31 -12.50
CA ASN A 44 -10.25 -4.81 -12.81
C ASN A 44 -9.91 -4.66 -14.30
N GLU A 45 -8.66 -4.29 -14.58
CA GLU A 45 -8.10 -4.36 -15.93
C GLU A 45 -8.12 -5.82 -16.43
N PRO A 46 -8.28 -6.06 -17.73
CA PRO A 46 -8.21 -7.41 -18.29
C PRO A 46 -6.85 -8.07 -18.05
N SER A 47 -6.84 -9.33 -17.62
CA SER A 47 -5.61 -10.09 -17.43
C SER A 47 -5.83 -11.59 -17.59
N TYR A 48 -4.90 -12.27 -18.27
CA TYR A 48 -4.86 -13.73 -18.33
C TYR A 48 -4.80 -14.36 -16.93
N TRP A 49 -4.14 -13.69 -15.98
CA TRP A 49 -3.90 -14.15 -14.61
C TRP A 49 -5.12 -13.99 -13.70
N SER A 50 -6.19 -13.32 -14.16
CA SER A 50 -7.39 -13.07 -13.35
C SER A 50 -8.08 -14.35 -12.88
N LYS A 51 -7.88 -15.49 -13.55
CA LYS A 51 -8.36 -16.82 -13.12
C LYS A 51 -7.82 -17.24 -11.74
N TYR A 52 -6.68 -16.69 -11.30
CA TYR A 52 -6.08 -16.94 -10.00
C TYR A 52 -6.43 -15.89 -8.95
N PHE A 53 -7.10 -14.80 -9.32
CA PHE A 53 -7.43 -13.75 -8.38
C PHE A 53 -8.38 -14.25 -7.29
N VAL A 54 -8.14 -13.79 -6.05
CA VAL A 54 -8.97 -14.18 -4.91
C VAL A 54 -10.36 -13.54 -5.00
N SER A 55 -11.33 -14.16 -4.40
CA SER A 55 -12.69 -13.64 -4.34
C SER A 55 -12.72 -12.27 -3.67
N GLU A 56 -13.53 -11.35 -4.19
CA GLU A 56 -13.79 -10.09 -3.49
C GLU A 56 -14.43 -10.37 -2.14
N LYS A 57 -13.87 -9.79 -1.08
CA LYS A 57 -14.43 -9.89 0.27
C LYS A 57 -15.34 -8.69 0.48
N ASP A 58 -16.64 -8.93 0.40
CA ASP A 58 -17.65 -7.92 0.68
C ASP A 58 -17.96 -7.91 2.19
N TYR A 59 -17.62 -6.79 2.85
CA TYR A 59 -17.83 -6.61 4.30
C TYR A 59 -19.11 -5.82 4.60
N VAL A 60 -20.04 -5.73 3.63
CA VAL A 60 -21.29 -4.98 3.73
C VAL A 60 -22.44 -5.96 3.95
N GLY A 61 -22.83 -6.14 5.20
CA GLY A 61 -24.02 -6.91 5.54
C GLY A 61 -24.14 -7.20 7.03
N LYS A 62 -25.39 -7.37 7.54
CA LYS A 62 -25.66 -7.90 8.87
C LYS A 62 -25.46 -9.42 8.82
N VAL A 63 -24.31 -9.91 9.26
CA VAL A 63 -24.01 -11.33 9.35
C VAL A 63 -24.03 -11.78 10.80
N SER A 64 -24.28 -13.08 11.04
CA SER A 64 -24.25 -13.67 12.39
C SER A 64 -22.87 -13.49 13.04
N ALA A 65 -22.81 -13.47 14.38
CA ALA A 65 -21.56 -13.31 15.12
C ALA A 65 -20.51 -14.38 14.75
N PHE A 66 -20.93 -15.61 14.51
CA PHE A 66 -20.05 -16.69 14.06
C PHE A 66 -19.41 -16.38 12.69
N LYS A 67 -20.22 -15.91 11.74
CA LYS A 67 -19.73 -15.54 10.41
C LYS A 67 -18.79 -14.34 10.48
N GLN A 68 -19.04 -13.35 11.36
CA GLN A 68 -18.14 -12.22 11.62
C GLN A 68 -16.77 -12.69 12.12
N VAL A 69 -16.70 -13.67 13.02
CA VAL A 69 -15.45 -14.24 13.51
C VAL A 69 -14.70 -14.97 12.39
N GLN A 70 -15.42 -15.75 11.59
CA GLN A 70 -14.82 -16.45 10.45
C GLN A 70 -14.29 -15.47 9.41
N GLU A 71 -15.03 -14.42 9.09
CA GLU A 71 -14.57 -13.34 8.19
C GLU A 71 -13.35 -12.62 8.75
N ALA A 72 -13.36 -12.28 10.05
CA ALA A 72 -12.21 -11.69 10.74
C ALA A 72 -10.96 -12.58 10.65
N ALA A 73 -11.10 -13.90 10.85
CA ALA A 73 -9.98 -14.83 10.69
C ALA A 73 -9.43 -14.87 9.27
N THR A 74 -10.30 -14.78 8.25
CA THR A 74 -9.86 -14.73 6.85
C THR A 74 -9.17 -13.41 6.46
N LEU A 75 -9.37 -12.32 7.24
CA LEU A 75 -8.62 -11.08 7.09
C LEU A 75 -7.17 -11.20 7.57
N ILE A 76 -6.93 -12.09 8.52
CA ILE A 76 -5.61 -12.34 9.08
C ILE A 76 -4.88 -13.38 8.25
N TYR A 77 -5.55 -14.49 7.91
CA TYR A 77 -4.97 -15.60 7.15
C TYR A 77 -5.98 -16.17 6.14
N SER A 78 -5.67 -16.10 4.85
CA SER A 78 -6.54 -16.56 3.76
C SER A 78 -5.99 -17.83 3.11
N PHE A 79 -6.64 -18.97 3.39
CA PHE A 79 -6.32 -20.23 2.72
C PHE A 79 -6.62 -20.19 1.22
N GLU A 80 -7.65 -19.44 0.80
CA GLU A 80 -7.97 -19.23 -0.60
C GLU A 80 -6.82 -18.52 -1.32
N ALA A 81 -6.34 -17.40 -0.75
CA ALA A 81 -5.25 -16.64 -1.33
C ALA A 81 -3.99 -17.49 -1.46
N LYS A 82 -3.62 -18.22 -0.40
CA LYS A 82 -2.46 -19.14 -0.42
C LYS A 82 -2.58 -20.18 -1.52
N ARG A 83 -3.73 -20.87 -1.63
CA ARG A 83 -3.95 -21.92 -2.62
C ARG A 83 -3.92 -21.38 -4.06
N LYS A 84 -4.60 -20.26 -4.32
CA LYS A 84 -4.62 -19.65 -5.65
C LYS A 84 -3.26 -19.09 -6.04
N PHE A 85 -2.52 -18.55 -5.07
CA PHE A 85 -1.17 -18.08 -5.27
C PHE A 85 -0.22 -19.22 -5.62
N GLU A 86 -0.28 -20.35 -4.89
CA GLU A 86 0.50 -21.55 -5.20
C GLU A 86 0.25 -22.02 -6.64
N ALA A 87 -1.02 -22.11 -7.06
CA ALA A 87 -1.37 -22.51 -8.41
C ALA A 87 -0.82 -21.57 -9.50
N LEU A 88 -0.81 -20.25 -9.21
CA LEU A 88 -0.20 -19.27 -10.10
C LEU A 88 1.32 -19.44 -10.17
N LEU A 89 1.96 -19.66 -9.02
CA LEU A 89 3.41 -19.87 -8.95
C LEU A 89 3.86 -21.10 -9.77
N GLU A 90 3.11 -22.19 -9.70
CA GLU A 90 3.39 -23.42 -10.48
C GLU A 90 3.26 -23.18 -12.00
N GLU A 91 2.30 -22.35 -12.44
CA GLU A 91 2.15 -22.03 -13.85
C GLU A 91 3.16 -21.00 -14.34
N PHE A 92 3.33 -19.90 -13.61
CA PHE A 92 4.17 -18.78 -14.05
C PHE A 92 5.65 -19.00 -13.76
N LYS A 93 6.00 -19.68 -12.65
CA LYS A 93 7.37 -19.93 -12.19
C LYS A 93 8.22 -18.66 -12.14
N PRO A 94 7.87 -17.70 -11.28
CA PRO A 94 8.53 -16.40 -11.21
C PRO A 94 9.99 -16.53 -10.74
N ASP A 95 10.86 -15.65 -11.27
CA ASP A 95 12.21 -15.44 -10.77
C ASP A 95 12.25 -14.52 -9.54
N VAL A 96 11.23 -13.62 -9.42
CA VAL A 96 11.07 -12.71 -8.29
C VAL A 96 9.60 -12.35 -8.09
N ILE A 97 9.20 -12.13 -6.85
CA ILE A 97 7.88 -11.64 -6.49
C ILE A 97 8.03 -10.22 -5.94
N HIS A 98 7.24 -9.28 -6.49
CA HIS A 98 7.20 -7.92 -5.99
C HIS A 98 5.81 -7.59 -5.46
N MET A 99 5.71 -7.48 -4.14
CA MET A 99 4.47 -7.18 -3.44
C MET A 99 4.31 -5.69 -3.18
N ASN A 100 3.08 -5.23 -3.25
CA ASN A 100 2.66 -3.88 -2.88
C ASN A 100 1.65 -3.97 -1.73
N ASN A 101 0.42 -3.50 -1.89
CA ASN A 101 -0.61 -3.60 -0.85
C ASN A 101 -1.25 -4.98 -0.85
N VAL A 102 -0.98 -5.80 0.15
CA VAL A 102 -1.47 -7.19 0.24
C VAL A 102 -2.34 -7.46 1.48
N HIS A 103 -2.22 -6.65 2.51
CA HIS A 103 -2.89 -6.87 3.80
C HIS A 103 -4.41 -6.92 3.67
N ARG A 104 -5.02 -7.79 4.48
CA ARG A 104 -6.46 -8.00 4.66
C ARG A 104 -7.18 -8.69 3.49
N GLN A 105 -6.99 -8.28 2.24
CA GLN A 105 -7.63 -8.91 1.09
C GLN A 105 -6.90 -10.17 0.62
N LEU A 106 -5.60 -10.04 0.33
CA LEU A 106 -4.75 -11.16 -0.08
C LEU A 106 -4.14 -11.87 1.13
N THR A 107 -3.81 -11.11 2.18
CA THR A 107 -3.07 -11.50 3.38
C THR A 107 -1.64 -11.99 3.10
N LEU A 108 -0.80 -11.99 4.13
CA LEU A 108 0.57 -12.55 4.02
C LEU A 108 0.61 -14.09 4.04
N SER A 109 -0.54 -14.77 4.11
CA SER A 109 -0.62 -16.23 3.93
C SER A 109 -0.07 -16.72 2.60
N ILE A 110 -0.03 -15.85 1.58
CA ILE A 110 0.59 -16.14 0.27
C ILE A 110 2.07 -16.48 0.40
N LEU A 111 2.77 -15.93 1.40
CA LEU A 111 4.18 -16.23 1.67
C LEU A 111 4.41 -17.62 2.29
N ASP A 112 3.32 -18.32 2.65
CA ASP A 112 3.36 -19.71 3.09
C ASP A 112 3.14 -20.71 1.95
N ALA A 113 3.10 -20.24 0.70
CA ALA A 113 2.99 -21.09 -0.46
C ALA A 113 4.21 -22.05 -0.52
N PRO A 114 3.99 -23.38 -0.59
CA PRO A 114 5.07 -24.36 -0.60
C PRO A 114 6.09 -24.16 -1.73
N TYR A 115 5.64 -23.62 -2.86
CA TYR A 115 6.48 -23.27 -4.00
C TYR A 115 7.66 -22.38 -3.60
N LEU A 116 7.40 -21.35 -2.78
CA LEU A 116 8.43 -20.38 -2.36
C LEU A 116 9.58 -21.05 -1.61
N LYS A 117 9.25 -22.00 -0.73
CA LYS A 117 10.26 -22.78 0.02
C LYS A 117 11.05 -23.72 -0.89
N ARG A 118 10.37 -24.36 -1.87
CA ARG A 118 11.03 -25.31 -2.79
C ARG A 118 11.99 -24.62 -3.75
N HIS A 119 11.65 -23.40 -4.20
CA HIS A 119 12.38 -22.71 -5.27
C HIS A 119 13.17 -21.49 -4.80
N HIS A 120 13.10 -21.14 -3.51
CA HIS A 120 13.80 -19.98 -2.94
C HIS A 120 13.58 -18.67 -3.74
N VAL A 121 12.33 -18.43 -4.15
CA VAL A 121 11.98 -17.23 -4.93
C VAL A 121 12.07 -16.00 -4.05
N PRO A 122 12.92 -15.01 -4.38
CA PRO A 122 13.04 -13.79 -3.60
C PRO A 122 11.76 -12.94 -3.62
N VAL A 123 11.47 -12.33 -2.47
CA VAL A 123 10.29 -11.50 -2.25
C VAL A 123 10.70 -10.08 -1.94
N VAL A 124 10.29 -9.16 -2.81
CA VAL A 124 10.43 -7.71 -2.64
C VAL A 124 9.09 -7.12 -2.22
N TYR A 125 9.10 -6.16 -1.30
CA TYR A 125 7.89 -5.46 -0.84
C TYR A 125 8.09 -3.94 -0.94
N THR A 126 7.21 -3.24 -1.67
CA THR A 126 7.17 -1.77 -1.63
C THR A 126 6.18 -1.30 -0.57
N ALA A 127 6.68 -0.55 0.41
CA ALA A 127 5.88 0.04 1.47
C ALA A 127 5.18 1.32 0.98
N HIS A 128 3.87 1.27 0.78
CA HIS A 128 3.06 2.44 0.42
C HIS A 128 2.44 3.15 1.61
N ASP A 129 2.47 2.51 2.76
CA ASP A 129 2.01 3.01 4.05
C ASP A 129 2.81 2.35 5.19
N TYR A 130 2.44 2.63 6.43
CA TYR A 130 3.15 2.14 7.61
C TYR A 130 2.56 0.84 8.20
N ILE A 131 1.85 0.02 7.42
CA ILE A 131 1.18 -1.21 7.92
C ILE A 131 2.14 -2.20 8.58
N LEU A 132 3.42 -2.22 8.17
CA LEU A 132 4.46 -3.06 8.76
C LEU A 132 4.79 -2.67 10.22
N LEU A 133 4.50 -1.41 10.59
CA LEU A 133 4.84 -0.80 11.89
C LEU A 133 3.61 -0.48 12.73
N CYS A 134 2.51 -0.12 12.08
CA CYS A 134 1.33 0.45 12.72
C CYS A 134 0.06 -0.26 12.23
N PRO A 135 -0.73 -0.90 13.11
CA PRO A 135 -1.98 -1.57 12.74
C PRO A 135 -2.99 -0.64 12.04
N ALA A 136 -2.94 0.68 12.33
CA ALA A 136 -3.74 1.70 11.65
C ALA A 136 -3.11 2.21 10.35
N TYR A 137 -1.91 1.75 9.98
CA TYR A 137 -1.11 2.10 8.78
C TYR A 137 -0.77 3.57 8.56
N THR A 138 -1.19 4.48 9.44
CA THR A 138 -1.04 5.93 9.28
C THR A 138 0.02 6.55 10.20
N MET A 139 0.44 5.85 11.24
CA MET A 139 1.22 6.38 12.37
C MET A 139 0.56 7.62 12.99
N VAL A 140 -0.79 7.61 13.04
CA VAL A 140 -1.61 8.63 13.70
C VAL A 140 -2.54 7.90 14.67
N ASN A 141 -2.57 8.32 15.92
CA ASN A 141 -3.42 7.72 16.95
C ASN A 141 -4.90 8.13 16.80
N GLY A 142 -5.79 7.54 17.59
CA GLY A 142 -7.21 7.83 17.56
C GLY A 142 -7.57 9.28 17.90
N GLY A 143 -6.69 10.01 18.60
CA GLY A 143 -6.81 11.44 18.88
C GLY A 143 -6.33 12.35 17.73
N GLY A 144 -5.74 11.78 16.68
CA GLY A 144 -5.24 12.53 15.52
C GLY A 144 -3.79 13.04 15.65
N ALA A 145 -3.07 12.66 16.70
CA ALA A 145 -1.65 13.01 16.88
C ALA A 145 -0.75 11.96 16.19
N VAL A 146 0.42 12.42 15.70
CA VAL A 146 1.49 11.53 15.22
C VAL A 146 1.92 10.62 16.38
N CYS A 147 2.13 9.34 16.07
CA CYS A 147 2.32 8.30 17.07
C CYS A 147 3.31 7.24 16.63
N ASP A 148 4.33 7.03 17.46
CA ASP A 148 5.38 6.03 17.27
C ASP A 148 5.26 4.84 18.25
N ALA A 149 4.17 4.75 19.02
CA ALA A 149 4.02 3.79 20.12
C ALA A 149 4.14 2.31 19.72
N CYS A 150 3.86 1.97 18.45
CA CYS A 150 3.95 0.59 17.97
C CYS A 150 5.31 0.23 17.33
N LEU A 151 6.30 1.12 17.34
CA LEU A 151 7.64 0.85 16.81
C LEU A 151 8.38 -0.23 17.60
N ASP A 152 8.07 -0.37 18.90
CA ASP A 152 8.54 -1.46 19.76
C ASP A 152 7.91 -2.82 19.42
N ARG A 153 7.03 -2.86 18.39
CA ARG A 153 6.26 -4.03 17.96
C ARG A 153 5.30 -4.56 19.04
N HIS A 154 4.83 -3.69 19.94
CA HIS A 154 3.76 -3.97 20.88
C HIS A 154 2.46 -3.35 20.38
N PHE A 155 1.71 -4.11 19.59
CA PHE A 155 0.58 -3.58 18.80
C PHE A 155 -0.69 -3.33 19.60
N MET A 156 -0.76 -3.74 20.85
CA MET A 156 -1.90 -3.44 21.74
C MET A 156 -2.07 -1.94 22.02
N HIS A 157 -1.02 -1.12 21.81
CA HIS A 157 -1.14 0.34 21.80
C HIS A 157 -2.23 0.86 20.84
N ALA A 158 -2.46 0.17 19.73
CA ALA A 158 -3.52 0.54 18.78
C ALA A 158 -4.92 0.43 19.40
N VAL A 159 -5.14 -0.52 20.32
CA VAL A 159 -6.41 -0.71 21.03
C VAL A 159 -6.60 0.37 22.08
N SER A 160 -5.57 0.64 22.90
CA SER A 160 -5.59 1.67 23.94
C SER A 160 -5.84 3.06 23.35
N ASN A 161 -5.23 3.36 22.21
CA ASN A 161 -5.32 4.63 21.49
C ASN A 161 -6.48 4.70 20.50
N VAL A 162 -7.32 3.65 20.40
CA VAL A 162 -8.50 3.57 19.51
C VAL A 162 -8.17 4.00 18.07
N CYS A 163 -7.04 3.52 17.52
CA CYS A 163 -6.43 4.06 16.30
C CYS A 163 -7.24 3.79 15.01
N VAL A 164 -8.03 2.70 14.94
CA VAL A 164 -8.71 2.30 13.70
C VAL A 164 -10.14 2.82 13.68
N LYS A 165 -10.40 3.88 12.90
CA LYS A 165 -11.72 4.49 12.69
C LYS A 165 -12.47 4.81 13.99
N GLY A 166 -11.77 5.21 15.05
CA GLY A 166 -12.38 5.53 16.35
C GLY A 166 -13.10 4.35 17.03
N SER A 167 -12.75 3.09 16.68
CA SER A 167 -13.43 1.89 17.18
C SER A 167 -12.44 0.96 17.88
N ARG A 168 -12.68 0.64 19.16
CA ARG A 168 -11.88 -0.33 19.91
C ARG A 168 -11.91 -1.71 19.27
N ALA A 169 -13.07 -2.18 18.81
CA ALA A 169 -13.21 -3.50 18.18
C ALA A 169 -12.39 -3.59 16.87
N LYS A 170 -12.44 -2.55 16.02
CA LYS A 170 -11.62 -2.50 14.80
C LYS A 170 -10.13 -2.39 15.11
N SER A 171 -9.77 -1.64 16.14
CA SER A 171 -8.39 -1.52 16.60
C SER A 171 -7.87 -2.85 17.18
N ALA A 172 -8.70 -3.58 17.91
CA ALA A 172 -8.37 -4.90 18.43
C ALA A 172 -8.14 -5.91 17.30
N LEU A 173 -9.01 -5.94 16.28
CA LEU A 173 -8.84 -6.80 15.12
C LEU A 173 -7.53 -6.49 14.37
N ALA A 174 -7.22 -5.22 14.15
CA ALA A 174 -5.99 -4.81 13.50
C ALA A 174 -4.73 -5.11 14.35
N ALA A 175 -4.82 -4.96 15.68
CA ALA A 175 -3.75 -5.35 16.59
C ALA A 175 -3.53 -6.86 16.60
N MET A 176 -4.61 -7.66 16.59
CA MET A 176 -4.54 -9.12 16.49
C MET A 176 -3.92 -9.57 15.16
N GLU A 177 -4.27 -8.92 14.04
CA GLU A 177 -3.61 -9.16 12.76
C GLU A 177 -2.09 -8.93 12.88
N ALA A 178 -1.68 -7.78 13.41
CA ALA A 178 -0.27 -7.41 13.54
C ALA A 178 0.51 -8.34 14.50
N GLU A 179 -0.09 -8.71 15.66
CA GLU A 179 0.51 -9.67 16.59
C GLU A 179 0.63 -11.07 15.96
N PHE A 180 -0.40 -11.52 15.24
CA PHE A 180 -0.34 -12.79 14.50
C PHE A 180 0.80 -12.78 13.47
N LEU A 181 0.90 -11.73 12.65
CA LEU A 181 1.95 -11.63 11.63
C LEU A 181 3.36 -11.59 12.23
N LYS A 182 3.51 -10.96 13.40
CA LYS A 182 4.75 -10.96 14.19
C LYS A 182 5.09 -12.37 14.69
N LEU A 183 4.15 -13.03 15.37
CA LEU A 183 4.36 -14.38 15.93
C LEU A 183 4.56 -15.45 14.84
N HIS A 184 3.89 -15.28 13.70
CA HIS A 184 4.04 -16.17 12.54
C HIS A 184 5.27 -15.88 11.70
N HIS A 185 6.10 -14.90 12.10
CA HIS A 185 7.28 -14.49 11.37
C HIS A 185 7.02 -14.18 9.87
N SER A 186 5.83 -13.62 9.58
CA SER A 186 5.39 -13.39 8.20
C SER A 186 6.28 -12.40 7.46
N TYR A 187 6.74 -11.35 8.14
CA TYR A 187 7.61 -10.33 7.55
C TYR A 187 9.07 -10.81 7.37
N ASP A 188 9.48 -11.88 8.06
CA ASP A 188 10.83 -12.43 7.92
C ASP A 188 11.02 -13.12 6.56
N LYS A 189 9.90 -13.49 5.90
CA LYS A 189 9.84 -14.08 4.56
C LYS A 189 9.97 -13.05 3.43
N ILE A 190 10.11 -11.77 3.75
CA ILE A 190 10.36 -10.68 2.80
C ILE A 190 11.87 -10.43 2.78
N ASP A 191 12.50 -10.54 1.62
CA ASP A 191 13.95 -10.38 1.47
C ASP A 191 14.36 -8.91 1.39
N LEU A 192 13.57 -8.08 0.72
CA LEU A 192 13.85 -6.66 0.52
C LEU A 192 12.60 -5.80 0.67
N ILE A 193 12.72 -4.71 1.42
CA ILE A 193 11.67 -3.70 1.55
C ILE A 193 12.12 -2.41 0.85
N ILE A 194 11.31 -1.92 -0.07
CA ILE A 194 11.50 -0.62 -0.74
C ILE A 194 10.65 0.42 -0.03
N ALA A 195 11.29 1.43 0.52
CA ALA A 195 10.64 2.60 1.12
C ALA A 195 10.70 3.78 0.14
N PRO A 196 9.58 4.47 -0.18
CA PRO A 196 9.56 5.55 -1.16
C PRO A 196 10.24 6.84 -0.69
N SER A 197 10.72 6.89 0.54
CA SER A 197 11.47 8.01 1.09
C SER A 197 12.46 7.58 2.17
N ARG A 198 13.49 8.40 2.41
CA ARG A 198 14.42 8.21 3.52
C ARG A 198 13.71 8.24 4.87
N PHE A 199 12.69 9.09 5.02
CA PHE A 199 11.90 9.14 6.25
C PHE A 199 11.21 7.80 6.53
N MET A 200 10.52 7.22 5.56
CA MET A 200 9.88 5.91 5.74
C MET A 200 10.91 4.81 5.99
N LYS A 201 12.05 4.83 5.27
CA LYS A 201 13.14 3.89 5.54
C LYS A 201 13.59 3.97 6.98
N ASN A 202 13.87 5.15 7.50
CA ASN A 202 14.32 5.33 8.90
C ASN A 202 13.29 4.78 9.88
N LYS A 203 11.99 5.05 9.66
CA LYS A 203 10.92 4.50 10.51
C LYS A 203 10.83 2.98 10.44
N LEU A 204 11.03 2.38 9.27
CA LEU A 204 11.09 0.93 9.11
C LEU A 204 12.32 0.34 9.84
N ASP A 205 13.48 0.99 9.75
CA ASP A 205 14.68 0.57 10.45
C ASP A 205 14.50 0.63 11.99
N GLU A 206 13.91 1.72 12.51
CA GLU A 206 13.53 1.87 13.91
C GLU A 206 12.57 0.77 14.38
N GLY A 207 11.64 0.36 13.52
CA GLY A 207 10.66 -0.71 13.80
C GLY A 207 11.15 -2.14 13.55
N GLY A 208 12.48 -2.33 13.40
CA GLY A 208 13.10 -3.66 13.35
C GLY A 208 13.29 -4.24 11.95
N PHE A 209 13.21 -3.43 10.88
CA PHE A 209 13.47 -3.85 9.51
C PHE A 209 14.82 -3.38 8.95
N ALA A 210 15.73 -2.92 9.83
CA ALA A 210 17.09 -2.55 9.46
C ALA A 210 17.81 -3.72 8.74
N GLY A 211 18.64 -3.38 7.75
CA GLY A 211 19.39 -4.37 6.97
C GLY A 211 18.65 -4.95 5.76
N LYS A 212 17.31 -4.88 5.71
CA LYS A 212 16.53 -5.29 4.53
C LYS A 212 15.67 -4.18 3.92
N THR A 213 15.85 -2.94 4.36
CA THR A 213 15.12 -1.78 3.84
C THR A 213 16.03 -0.86 3.05
N ILE A 214 15.62 -0.49 1.84
CA ILE A 214 16.27 0.52 1.01
C ILE A 214 15.33 1.70 0.76
N ALA A 215 15.89 2.90 0.60
CA ALA A 215 15.12 4.07 0.16
C ALA A 215 15.22 4.18 -1.36
N MET A 216 14.07 4.08 -2.04
CA MET A 216 13.96 4.25 -3.49
C MET A 216 12.70 5.07 -3.78
N GLN A 217 12.85 6.25 -4.35
CA GLN A 217 11.73 7.12 -4.68
C GLN A 217 10.86 6.49 -5.78
N ASN A 218 9.57 6.81 -5.74
CA ASN A 218 8.68 6.48 -6.85
C ASN A 218 9.17 7.18 -8.12
N PHE A 219 9.02 6.49 -9.24
CA PHE A 219 9.44 6.98 -10.54
C PHE A 219 8.23 7.40 -11.40
N LEU A 220 8.50 8.13 -12.46
CA LEU A 220 7.55 8.42 -13.53
C LEU A 220 7.92 7.57 -14.75
N THR A 221 6.92 7.08 -15.47
CA THR A 221 7.14 6.42 -16.76
C THR A 221 7.52 7.45 -17.83
N ASP A 222 8.16 6.99 -18.90
CA ASP A 222 8.51 7.87 -20.04
C ASP A 222 7.26 8.56 -20.63
N SER A 223 6.13 7.87 -20.66
CA SER A 223 4.84 8.41 -21.10
C SER A 223 4.35 9.55 -20.19
N GLN A 224 4.50 9.40 -18.86
CA GLN A 224 4.15 10.44 -17.89
C GLN A 224 5.12 11.63 -17.99
N MET A 225 6.40 11.38 -18.17
CA MET A 225 7.40 12.43 -18.37
C MET A 225 7.16 13.23 -19.66
N ALA A 226 6.86 12.54 -20.77
CA ALA A 226 6.53 13.17 -22.04
C ALA A 226 5.24 14.01 -21.94
N MET A 227 4.23 13.54 -21.22
CA MET A 227 3.02 14.33 -20.96
C MET A 227 3.35 15.59 -20.15
N GLY A 228 4.13 15.46 -19.07
CA GLY A 228 4.57 16.60 -18.26
C GLY A 228 5.33 17.65 -19.08
N ALA A 229 6.25 17.21 -19.94
CA ALA A 229 7.00 18.09 -20.82
C ALA A 229 6.11 18.82 -21.86
N ARG A 230 5.10 18.12 -22.42
CA ARG A 230 4.11 18.75 -23.31
C ARG A 230 3.34 19.85 -22.59
N VAL A 231 2.82 19.55 -21.38
CA VAL A 231 2.07 20.54 -20.58
C VAL A 231 2.94 21.73 -20.23
N ALA A 232 4.19 21.52 -19.81
CA ALA A 232 5.13 22.62 -19.51
C ALA A 232 5.43 23.50 -20.73
N ASN A 233 5.47 22.92 -21.93
CA ASN A 233 5.71 23.66 -23.17
C ASN A 233 4.47 24.41 -23.68
N THR A 234 3.25 23.89 -23.39
CA THR A 234 2.00 24.55 -23.82
C THR A 234 1.53 25.63 -22.84
N HIS A 235 1.84 25.45 -21.57
CA HIS A 235 1.64 26.46 -20.54
C HIS A 235 2.99 27.11 -20.20
N LYS A 236 3.51 27.94 -21.11
CA LYS A 236 4.45 28.93 -20.67
C LYS A 236 3.75 29.77 -19.65
N PHE A 237 4.17 29.67 -18.39
CA PHE A 237 3.83 30.65 -17.37
C PHE A 237 4.40 31.98 -17.98
N ASP A 238 3.52 32.73 -18.60
CA ASP A 238 3.88 34.07 -19.01
C ASP A 238 4.20 34.83 -17.72
N ASP A 239 5.50 35.18 -17.55
CA ASP A 239 5.91 36.13 -16.53
C ASP A 239 5.20 37.49 -16.70
N ALA A 240 4.47 37.69 -17.81
CA ALA A 240 3.63 38.83 -18.11
C ALA A 240 2.38 38.99 -17.24
N GLN A 241 2.00 38.01 -16.42
CA GLN A 241 1.06 38.24 -15.32
C GLN A 241 1.80 38.72 -14.05
N ALA A 242 2.64 39.71 -14.20
CA ALA A 242 3.21 40.50 -13.11
C ALA A 242 2.09 41.21 -12.33
N GLY A 243 1.38 40.48 -11.49
CA GLY A 243 0.20 40.88 -10.74
C GLY A 243 -0.61 39.68 -10.28
N ALA A 244 -0.28 38.46 -10.74
CA ALA A 244 -0.92 37.24 -10.25
C ALA A 244 -0.58 37.05 -8.76
N ARG A 245 -1.61 36.92 -7.93
CA ARG A 245 -1.41 36.64 -6.50
C ARG A 245 -0.69 35.31 -6.34
N PRO A 246 0.33 35.21 -5.48
CA PRO A 246 0.98 33.94 -5.19
C PRO A 246 -0.06 32.94 -4.65
N TYR A 247 0.03 31.67 -5.09
CA TYR A 247 -0.86 30.62 -4.62
C TYR A 247 -0.07 29.42 -4.14
N VAL A 248 -0.66 28.66 -3.21
CA VAL A 248 -0.16 27.36 -2.75
C VAL A 248 -1.10 26.30 -3.29
N LEU A 249 -0.56 25.41 -4.15
CA LEU A 249 -1.33 24.30 -4.71
C LEU A 249 -1.23 23.09 -3.77
N PHE A 250 -2.37 22.61 -3.26
CA PHE A 250 -2.45 21.31 -2.59
C PHE A 250 -3.01 20.28 -3.58
N PHE A 251 -2.27 19.17 -3.71
CA PHE A 251 -2.67 18.03 -4.53
C PHE A 251 -2.76 16.77 -3.68
N GLY A 252 -3.95 16.18 -3.54
CA GLY A 252 -4.16 14.96 -2.76
C GLY A 252 -5.56 14.83 -2.18
N ARG A 253 -5.77 13.76 -1.40
CA ARG A 253 -7.05 13.60 -0.66
C ARG A 253 -7.14 14.63 0.46
N LEU A 254 -8.33 15.20 0.64
CA LEU A 254 -8.62 16.09 1.74
C LEU A 254 -8.82 15.28 3.04
N SER A 255 -7.72 15.00 3.73
CA SER A 255 -7.71 14.21 4.96
C SER A 255 -6.65 14.72 5.94
N LYS A 256 -6.90 14.53 7.24
CA LYS A 256 -6.05 15.07 8.33
C LYS A 256 -4.60 14.59 8.19
N GLU A 257 -4.39 13.32 7.83
CA GLU A 257 -3.05 12.73 7.67
C GLU A 257 -2.24 13.33 6.52
N LYS A 258 -2.89 14.09 5.62
CA LYS A 258 -2.20 14.84 4.54
C LYS A 258 -1.80 16.25 4.94
N GLY A 259 -2.04 16.64 6.19
CA GLY A 259 -1.60 17.93 6.72
C GLY A 259 -2.31 19.15 6.12
N ILE A 260 -3.48 18.98 5.50
CA ILE A 260 -4.18 20.05 4.79
C ILE A 260 -4.55 21.24 5.70
N LEU A 261 -4.76 21.00 7.00
CA LEU A 261 -5.08 22.06 7.93
C LEU A 261 -3.89 23.01 8.18
N THR A 262 -2.66 22.56 8.01
CA THR A 262 -1.46 23.39 8.18
C THR A 262 -1.35 24.48 7.11
N PRO A 263 -1.43 24.20 5.80
CA PRO A 263 -1.48 25.25 4.78
C PRO A 263 -2.67 26.19 4.94
N VAL A 264 -3.87 25.65 5.26
CA VAL A 264 -5.07 26.47 5.47
C VAL A 264 -4.89 27.44 6.61
N SER A 265 -4.37 27.00 7.75
CA SER A 265 -4.08 27.89 8.89
C SER A 265 -3.07 28.99 8.52
N TYR A 266 -2.03 28.65 7.75
CA TYR A 266 -1.04 29.61 7.29
C TYR A 266 -1.63 30.61 6.30
N THR A 267 -2.47 30.17 5.34
CA THR A 267 -3.09 31.05 4.34
C THR A 267 -4.13 32.00 4.96
N HIS A 268 -4.84 31.60 6.02
CA HIS A 268 -5.72 32.50 6.77
C HIS A 268 -4.98 33.64 7.45
N LEU A 269 -3.72 33.42 7.81
CA LEU A 269 -2.89 34.46 8.45
C LEU A 269 -2.22 35.41 7.42
N THR A 270 -2.00 34.95 6.18
CA THR A 270 -1.11 35.64 5.24
C THR A 270 -1.69 35.91 3.86
N LEU A 271 -2.74 35.18 3.41
CA LEU A 271 -3.29 35.27 2.06
C LEU A 271 -4.82 35.13 2.04
N PRO A 272 -5.55 35.84 1.16
CA PRO A 272 -6.97 35.59 0.94
C PRO A 272 -7.16 34.20 0.31
N THR A 273 -7.95 33.36 0.98
CA THR A 273 -8.20 31.96 0.56
C THR A 273 -9.29 31.90 -0.50
N ILE A 274 -9.00 31.32 -1.66
CA ILE A 274 -10.02 30.91 -2.63
C ILE A 274 -10.13 29.38 -2.57
N LEU A 275 -11.15 28.87 -1.87
CA LEU A 275 -11.54 27.47 -1.94
C LEU A 275 -12.40 27.27 -3.20
N ARG A 276 -11.87 26.58 -4.22
CA ARG A 276 -12.69 25.96 -5.26
C ARG A 276 -12.84 24.48 -4.93
N VAL A 277 -14.04 24.08 -4.59
CA VAL A 277 -14.45 22.67 -4.47
C VAL A 277 -14.79 22.13 -5.86
#